data_cc8347c8d50be4192305ce9acde0fd8d
#
_entry.id   cc8347c8d50be4192305ce9acde0fd8d
#
_cell.length_a   1.000
_cell.length_b   1.000
_cell.length_c   1.000
_cell.angle_alpha   90.00
_cell.angle_beta   90.00
_cell.angle_gamma   90.00
#
_symmetry.space_group_name_H-M   'P 1'
#
loop_
_entity.id
_entity.type
_entity.pdbx_description
1 polymer ?
#
loop_
_entity_poly.entity_id
_entity_poly.type
_entity_poly.pdbx_seq_one_letter_code
_entity_poly.pdbx_strand_id
1 'polypeptide(L)'
;MRMGKIYTSMGLMSGTSIDGIDVSIIKSDGYKDYSTELDRYFEYDKELVQKLLKIRDKISNSEDLERYFIEIKDLEREVTLFHYKAVNETIKKFNSNIDLIGFHGQTIFHDSKNKISKQLGDGKLLSQLTKKKVVYNFRQNDLKNGGQGAPLAPIFHNALANKINKKFDLEFPIYILNIGGIANITSTVNWGNFWQTEKIYAYD
;
A
#
# COMPACT_ATOMS: atom_id res chain seq x y z
N MET A 1 16.99 -12.25 23.64
CA MET A 1 16.14 -11.86 22.49
C MET A 1 17.05 -11.73 21.27
N ARG A 2 16.80 -12.49 20.18
CA ARG A 2 17.48 -12.20 18.91
C ARG A 2 16.98 -10.84 18.43
N MET A 3 17.86 -9.86 18.34
CA MET A 3 17.52 -8.62 17.62
C MET A 3 17.19 -9.02 16.18
N GLY A 4 15.97 -8.78 15.77
CA GLY A 4 15.53 -9.02 14.39
C GLY A 4 16.38 -8.21 13.43
N LYS A 5 16.61 -8.73 12.24
CA LYS A 5 17.27 -7.98 11.17
C LYS A 5 16.43 -6.76 10.82
N ILE A 6 17.03 -5.57 10.85
CA ILE A 6 16.38 -4.34 10.41
C ILE A 6 16.51 -4.24 8.88
N TYR A 7 15.38 -4.00 8.22
CA TYR A 7 15.30 -3.78 6.78
C TYR A 7 14.98 -2.31 6.49
N THR A 8 15.65 -1.76 5.50
CA THR A 8 15.29 -0.46 4.91
C THR A 8 14.33 -0.74 3.76
N SER A 9 13.07 -0.38 3.95
CA SER A 9 11.98 -0.71 3.03
C SER A 9 11.37 0.57 2.46
N MET A 10 11.08 0.57 1.14
CA MET A 10 10.35 1.65 0.49
C MET A 10 8.93 1.18 0.21
N GLY A 11 7.93 1.91 0.66
CA GLY A 11 6.52 1.70 0.33
C GLY A 11 6.07 2.65 -0.77
N LEU A 12 5.28 2.13 -1.71
CA LEU A 12 4.66 2.90 -2.80
C LEU A 12 3.15 2.71 -2.72
N MET A 13 2.42 3.79 -2.47
CA MET A 13 0.95 3.78 -2.39
C MET A 13 0.36 4.76 -3.39
N SER A 14 -0.65 4.30 -4.12
CA SER A 14 -1.48 5.10 -5.00
C SER A 14 -2.94 4.88 -4.62
N GLY A 15 -3.58 5.92 -4.13
CA GLY A 15 -4.94 5.88 -3.58
C GLY A 15 -6.03 5.91 -4.64
N THR A 16 -7.29 5.75 -4.22
CA THR A 16 -8.48 5.83 -5.09
C THR A 16 -8.78 7.24 -5.59
N SER A 17 -8.14 8.26 -5.01
CA SER A 17 -8.17 9.66 -5.47
C SER A 17 -7.54 9.85 -6.87
N ILE A 18 -6.61 8.97 -7.27
CA ILE A 18 -5.90 9.02 -8.56
C ILE A 18 -5.16 10.37 -8.74
N ASP A 19 -4.60 10.88 -7.66
CA ASP A 19 -3.88 12.16 -7.66
C ASP A 19 -2.36 11.98 -7.76
N GLY A 20 -1.81 10.84 -7.28
CA GLY A 20 -0.38 10.61 -7.31
C GLY A 20 0.06 9.38 -6.53
N ILE A 21 1.33 9.38 -6.18
CA ILE A 21 2.01 8.31 -5.45
C ILE A 21 2.61 8.85 -4.17
N ASP A 22 2.22 8.27 -3.04
CA ASP A 22 2.95 8.41 -1.79
C ASP A 22 4.11 7.41 -1.74
N VAL A 23 5.29 7.91 -1.41
CA VAL A 23 6.51 7.12 -1.25
C VAL A 23 7.06 7.34 0.14
N SER A 24 7.18 6.27 0.92
CA SER A 24 7.75 6.32 2.26
C SER A 24 8.90 5.33 2.39
N ILE A 25 10.00 5.76 3.03
CA ILE A 25 11.11 4.89 3.40
C ILE A 25 11.10 4.72 4.91
N ILE A 26 11.09 3.47 5.33
CA ILE A 26 11.15 3.08 6.74
C ILE A 26 12.30 2.12 7.00
N LYS A 27 12.83 2.14 8.22
CA LYS A 27 13.61 1.04 8.78
C LYS A 27 12.73 0.28 9.75
N SER A 28 12.65 -1.04 9.61
CA SER A 28 11.78 -1.87 10.45
C SER A 28 12.32 -3.28 10.62
N ASP A 29 12.00 -3.88 11.77
CA ASP A 29 12.22 -5.31 12.03
C ASP A 29 11.14 -6.20 11.40
N GLY A 30 10.12 -5.60 10.75
CA GLY A 30 8.98 -6.27 10.16
C GLY A 30 7.95 -6.76 11.19
N TYR A 31 8.07 -6.35 12.46
CA TYR A 31 7.20 -6.79 13.54
C TYR A 31 6.58 -5.63 14.31
N LYS A 32 7.35 -4.91 15.12
CA LYS A 32 6.84 -3.85 16.01
C LYS A 32 7.65 -2.57 15.98
N ASP A 33 8.91 -2.64 15.62
CA ASP A 33 9.79 -1.49 15.65
C ASP A 33 9.99 -0.95 14.23
N TYR A 34 9.77 0.35 14.09
CA TYR A 34 9.99 1.06 12.84
C TYR A 34 10.39 2.52 13.07
N SER A 35 11.12 3.08 12.14
CA SER A 35 11.35 4.53 12.00
C SER A 35 11.08 4.97 10.58
N THR A 36 10.44 6.13 10.42
CA THR A 36 10.28 6.78 9.12
C THR A 36 11.54 7.59 8.83
N GLU A 37 12.13 7.36 7.67
CA GLU A 37 13.38 7.98 7.24
C GLU A 37 13.14 9.10 6.21
N LEU A 38 12.16 8.89 5.31
CA LEU A 38 11.85 9.84 4.25
C LEU A 38 10.43 9.61 3.74
N ASP A 39 9.68 10.70 3.56
CA ASP A 39 8.39 10.71 2.89
C ASP A 39 8.44 11.65 1.68
N ARG A 40 7.81 11.24 0.58
CA ARG A 40 7.67 12.03 -0.65
C ARG A 40 6.32 11.77 -1.29
N TYR A 41 5.85 12.77 -2.02
CA TYR A 41 4.67 12.68 -2.88
C TYR A 41 5.06 13.02 -4.31
N PHE A 42 4.47 12.30 -5.28
CA PHE A 42 4.65 12.49 -6.71
C PHE A 42 3.28 12.58 -7.37
N GLU A 43 2.91 13.77 -7.76
CA GLU A 43 1.65 14.03 -8.46
C GLU A 43 1.66 13.38 -9.85
N TYR A 44 0.57 12.72 -10.21
CA TYR A 44 0.38 12.23 -11.58
C TYR A 44 0.18 13.42 -12.53
N ASP A 45 0.72 13.30 -13.76
CA ASP A 45 0.39 14.25 -14.79
C ASP A 45 -1.08 14.13 -15.22
N LYS A 46 -1.62 15.22 -15.77
CA LYS A 46 -3.05 15.31 -16.15
C LYS A 46 -3.47 14.24 -17.17
N GLU A 47 -2.56 13.84 -18.05
CA GLU A 47 -2.86 12.84 -19.08
C GLU A 47 -3.04 11.46 -18.43
N LEU A 48 -2.14 11.07 -17.54
CA LEU A 48 -2.22 9.80 -16.79
C LEU A 48 -3.47 9.77 -15.91
N VAL A 49 -3.79 10.86 -15.21
CA VAL A 49 -5.03 10.98 -14.41
C VAL A 49 -6.26 10.72 -15.28
N GLN A 50 -6.37 11.38 -16.45
CA GLN A 50 -7.51 11.20 -17.35
C GLN A 50 -7.64 9.76 -17.86
N LYS A 51 -6.53 9.10 -18.20
CA LYS A 51 -6.52 7.70 -18.61
C LYS A 51 -6.99 6.78 -17.49
N LEU A 52 -6.49 7.00 -16.27
CA LEU A 52 -6.87 6.23 -15.09
C LEU A 52 -8.35 6.39 -14.72
N LEU A 53 -8.88 7.60 -14.75
CA LEU A 53 -10.29 7.87 -14.53
C LEU A 53 -11.15 7.18 -15.59
N LYS A 54 -10.78 7.32 -16.87
CA LYS A 54 -11.50 6.70 -17.98
C LYS A 54 -11.56 5.18 -17.87
N ILE A 55 -10.45 4.50 -17.52
CA ILE A 55 -10.47 3.04 -17.39
C ILE A 55 -11.25 2.62 -16.15
N ARG A 56 -11.11 3.33 -15.01
CA ARG A 56 -11.89 3.05 -13.80
C ARG A 56 -13.39 3.12 -14.05
N ASP A 57 -13.84 4.14 -14.76
CA ASP A 57 -15.27 4.38 -15.04
C ASP A 57 -15.85 3.37 -16.05
N LYS A 58 -15.00 2.69 -16.84
CA LYS A 58 -15.40 1.59 -17.73
C LYS A 58 -15.58 0.25 -17.03
N ILE A 59 -14.93 0.07 -15.87
CA ILE A 59 -14.90 -1.23 -15.18
C ILE A 59 -15.96 -1.24 -14.08
N SER A 60 -17.08 -1.92 -14.35
CA SER A 60 -18.18 -2.07 -13.41
C SER A 60 -18.25 -3.49 -12.80
N ASN A 61 -17.64 -4.47 -13.46
CA ASN A 61 -17.62 -5.87 -13.03
C ASN A 61 -16.33 -6.58 -13.50
N SER A 62 -16.15 -7.84 -13.10
CA SER A 62 -14.95 -8.60 -13.45
C SER A 62 -14.80 -8.92 -14.93
N GLU A 63 -15.90 -9.03 -15.69
CA GLU A 63 -15.85 -9.30 -17.13
C GLU A 63 -15.27 -8.11 -17.90
N ASP A 64 -15.46 -6.90 -17.40
CA ASP A 64 -14.88 -5.70 -18.01
C ASP A 64 -13.35 -5.71 -17.92
N LEU A 65 -12.75 -6.39 -16.92
CA LEU A 65 -11.29 -6.55 -16.85
C LEU A 65 -10.74 -7.34 -18.04
N GLU A 66 -11.48 -8.31 -18.54
CA GLU A 66 -11.13 -9.08 -19.74
C GLU A 66 -11.42 -8.28 -21.01
N ARG A 67 -12.59 -7.64 -21.06
CA ARG A 67 -13.00 -6.81 -22.21
C ARG A 67 -12.00 -5.68 -22.51
N TYR A 68 -11.47 -5.02 -21.49
CA TYR A 68 -10.51 -3.92 -21.62
C TYR A 68 -9.07 -4.34 -21.38
N PHE A 69 -8.75 -5.64 -21.49
CA PHE A 69 -7.44 -6.19 -21.15
C PHE A 69 -6.26 -5.46 -21.80
N ILE A 70 -6.34 -5.13 -23.09
CA ILE A 70 -5.25 -4.46 -23.81
C ILE A 70 -5.05 -3.05 -23.25
N GLU A 71 -6.12 -2.26 -23.10
CA GLU A 71 -6.07 -0.91 -22.54
C GLU A 71 -5.52 -0.91 -21.09
N ILE A 72 -5.95 -1.89 -20.30
CA ILE A 72 -5.45 -2.12 -18.92
C ILE A 72 -3.95 -2.44 -18.92
N LYS A 73 -3.47 -3.27 -19.85
CA LYS A 73 -2.06 -3.65 -19.94
C LYS A 73 -1.17 -2.47 -20.34
N ASP A 74 -1.59 -1.66 -21.28
CA ASP A 74 -0.84 -0.48 -21.70
C ASP A 74 -0.75 0.53 -20.55
N LEU A 75 -1.87 0.78 -19.88
CA LEU A 75 -1.92 1.69 -18.73
C LEU A 75 -1.15 1.14 -17.51
N GLU A 76 -1.19 -0.17 -17.27
CA GLU A 76 -0.38 -0.84 -16.23
C GLU A 76 1.11 -0.58 -16.43
N ARG A 77 1.57 -0.64 -17.67
CA ARG A 77 2.96 -0.31 -18.02
C ARG A 77 3.27 1.16 -17.74
N GLU A 78 2.41 2.08 -18.15
CA GLU A 78 2.57 3.52 -17.95
C GLU A 78 2.64 3.87 -16.44
N VAL A 79 1.71 3.34 -15.66
CA VAL A 79 1.71 3.47 -14.19
C VAL A 79 3.00 2.92 -13.58
N THR A 80 3.48 1.75 -14.05
CA THR A 80 4.72 1.16 -13.55
C THR A 80 5.93 2.02 -13.85
N LEU A 81 6.02 2.62 -15.03
CA LEU A 81 7.10 3.53 -15.39
C LEU A 81 7.09 4.82 -14.58
N PHE A 82 5.91 5.34 -14.25
CA PHE A 82 5.78 6.48 -13.35
C PHE A 82 6.28 6.15 -11.94
N HIS A 83 5.89 4.98 -11.41
CA HIS A 83 6.40 4.50 -10.12
C HIS A 83 7.93 4.30 -10.14
N TYR A 84 8.48 3.76 -11.23
CA TYR A 84 9.93 3.64 -11.41
C TYR A 84 10.65 5.00 -11.34
N LYS A 85 10.10 6.04 -11.96
CA LYS A 85 10.62 7.41 -11.86
C LYS A 85 10.62 7.90 -10.41
N ALA A 86 9.51 7.74 -9.70
CA ALA A 86 9.37 8.12 -8.30
C ALA A 86 10.38 7.37 -7.39
N VAL A 87 10.56 6.05 -7.61
CA VAL A 87 11.57 5.24 -6.90
C VAL A 87 12.98 5.79 -7.11
N ASN A 88 13.38 6.04 -8.37
CA ASN A 88 14.72 6.51 -8.69
C ASN A 88 15.02 7.88 -8.08
N GLU A 89 14.08 8.80 -8.17
CA GLU A 89 14.24 10.12 -7.58
C GLU A 89 14.34 10.06 -6.04
N THR A 90 13.58 9.15 -5.44
CA THR A 90 13.59 8.95 -3.98
C THR A 90 14.91 8.31 -3.52
N ILE A 91 15.40 7.29 -4.24
CA ILE A 91 16.70 6.65 -3.93
C ILE A 91 17.85 7.65 -4.03
N LYS A 92 17.86 8.48 -5.08
CA LYS A 92 18.89 9.53 -5.24
C LYS A 92 18.90 10.50 -4.06
N LYS A 93 17.73 10.88 -3.55
CA LYS A 93 17.60 11.79 -2.40
C LYS A 93 17.97 11.11 -1.08
N PHE A 94 17.58 9.85 -0.90
CA PHE A 94 17.84 9.10 0.34
C PHE A 94 19.32 8.71 0.49
N ASN A 95 20.02 8.51 -0.63
CA ASN A 95 21.46 8.20 -0.69
C ASN A 95 21.90 7.03 0.20
N SER A 96 21.02 6.01 0.35
CA SER A 96 21.32 4.80 1.12
C SER A 96 20.67 3.59 0.45
N ASN A 97 21.06 2.38 0.87
CA ASN A 97 20.53 1.16 0.27
C ASN A 97 19.08 0.91 0.68
N ILE A 98 18.27 0.45 -0.27
CA ILE A 98 16.91 -0.08 -0.06
C ILE A 98 16.97 -1.60 -0.22
N ASP A 99 16.53 -2.33 0.80
CA ASP A 99 16.52 -3.79 0.80
C ASP A 99 15.35 -4.37 0.00
N LEU A 100 14.17 -3.72 0.09
CA LEU A 100 12.96 -4.14 -0.61
C LEU A 100 12.02 -2.97 -0.89
N ILE A 101 11.17 -3.13 -1.89
CA ILE A 101 10.12 -2.19 -2.27
C ILE A 101 8.77 -2.89 -2.10
N GLY A 102 7.86 -2.28 -1.35
CA GLY A 102 6.45 -2.64 -1.31
C GLY A 102 5.69 -1.85 -2.38
N PHE A 103 5.10 -2.54 -3.34
CA PHE A 103 4.42 -1.91 -4.48
C PHE A 103 2.93 -2.24 -4.49
N HIS A 104 2.10 -1.29 -4.10
CA HIS A 104 0.65 -1.45 -4.10
C HIS A 104 0.07 -1.33 -5.51
N GLY A 105 0.58 -0.40 -6.32
CA GLY A 105 -0.02 -0.04 -7.60
C GLY A 105 -1.29 0.82 -7.44
N GLN A 106 -1.98 1.11 -8.55
CA GLN A 106 -3.19 1.91 -8.61
C GLN A 106 -4.43 1.02 -8.69
N THR A 107 -5.30 1.05 -7.68
CA THR A 107 -6.55 0.28 -7.69
C THR A 107 -7.52 0.84 -8.73
N ILE A 108 -8.03 -0.04 -9.60
CA ILE A 108 -9.06 0.27 -10.59
C ILE A 108 -10.33 -0.56 -10.39
N PHE A 109 -10.26 -1.68 -9.66
CA PHE A 109 -11.41 -2.53 -9.36
C PHE A 109 -11.20 -3.28 -8.04
N HIS A 110 -12.26 -3.42 -7.24
CA HIS A 110 -12.24 -4.21 -6.02
C HIS A 110 -13.63 -4.79 -5.74
N ASP A 111 -13.71 -6.12 -5.62
CA ASP A 111 -14.89 -6.88 -5.28
C ASP A 111 -14.50 -7.99 -4.29
N SER A 112 -14.67 -7.71 -3.01
CA SER A 112 -14.33 -8.65 -1.94
C SER A 112 -15.22 -9.89 -1.93
N LYS A 113 -16.48 -9.80 -2.38
CA LYS A 113 -17.43 -10.91 -2.44
C LYS A 113 -16.98 -11.96 -3.44
N ASN A 114 -16.55 -11.54 -4.61
CA ASN A 114 -16.04 -12.41 -5.66
C ASN A 114 -14.52 -12.64 -5.56
N LYS A 115 -13.85 -12.11 -4.52
CA LYS A 115 -12.42 -12.27 -4.24
C LYS A 115 -11.52 -11.76 -5.39
N ILE A 116 -11.94 -10.66 -6.02
CA ILE A 116 -11.23 -10.04 -7.14
C ILE A 116 -10.82 -8.64 -6.75
N SER A 117 -9.54 -8.32 -6.96
CA SER A 117 -9.03 -6.96 -6.83
C SER A 117 -7.98 -6.72 -7.89
N LYS A 118 -8.12 -5.63 -8.65
CA LYS A 118 -7.15 -5.26 -9.70
C LYS A 118 -6.50 -3.94 -9.36
N GLN A 119 -5.19 -4.03 -9.17
CA GLN A 119 -4.30 -2.89 -9.11
C GLN A 119 -3.45 -2.86 -10.39
N LEU A 120 -3.34 -1.69 -11.02
CA LEU A 120 -2.39 -1.46 -12.10
C LEU A 120 -0.99 -1.35 -11.52
N GLY A 121 -0.08 -2.15 -12.03
CA GLY A 121 1.31 -2.17 -11.60
C GLY A 121 1.97 -3.53 -11.84
N ASP A 122 2.96 -3.55 -12.72
CA ASP A 122 3.78 -4.73 -12.98
C ASP A 122 5.00 -4.75 -12.03
N GLY A 123 4.87 -5.51 -10.93
CA GLY A 123 5.95 -5.65 -9.95
C GLY A 123 7.18 -6.35 -10.50
N LYS A 124 7.06 -7.21 -11.51
CA LYS A 124 8.21 -7.83 -12.19
C LYS A 124 8.99 -6.80 -12.98
N LEU A 125 8.29 -6.00 -13.78
CA LEU A 125 8.89 -4.89 -14.54
C LEU A 125 9.57 -3.89 -13.58
N LEU A 126 8.89 -3.49 -12.50
CA LEU A 126 9.48 -2.57 -11.52
C LEU A 126 10.76 -3.15 -10.88
N SER A 127 10.74 -4.46 -10.55
CA SER A 127 11.93 -5.15 -10.01
C SER A 127 13.07 -5.18 -11.02
N GLN A 128 12.79 -5.44 -12.29
CA GLN A 128 13.79 -5.44 -13.37
C GLN A 128 14.43 -4.06 -13.56
N LEU A 129 13.60 -3.00 -13.55
CA LEU A 129 14.05 -1.63 -13.76
C LEU A 129 14.86 -1.09 -12.57
N THR A 130 14.41 -1.37 -11.34
CA THR A 130 15.04 -0.86 -10.11
C THR A 130 16.22 -1.70 -9.64
N LYS A 131 16.34 -2.94 -10.11
CA LYS A 131 17.26 -3.97 -9.60
C LYS A 131 17.07 -4.23 -8.09
N LYS A 132 15.85 -4.04 -7.59
CA LYS A 132 15.47 -4.27 -6.20
C LYS A 132 14.46 -5.41 -6.08
N LYS A 133 14.37 -5.99 -4.88
CA LYS A 133 13.29 -6.93 -4.55
C LYS A 133 11.99 -6.13 -4.45
N VAL A 134 10.95 -6.55 -5.16
CA VAL A 134 9.62 -5.93 -5.14
C VAL A 134 8.59 -6.93 -4.62
N VAL A 135 7.87 -6.52 -3.58
CA VAL A 135 6.71 -7.23 -3.03
C VAL A 135 5.45 -6.52 -3.52
N TYR A 136 4.52 -7.25 -4.10
CA TYR A 136 3.31 -6.69 -4.74
C TYR A 136 2.13 -7.65 -4.66
N ASN A 137 0.98 -7.28 -5.21
CA ASN A 137 -0.27 -8.06 -5.17
C ASN A 137 -0.80 -8.30 -3.74
N PHE A 138 -0.65 -7.34 -2.84
CA PHE A 138 -1.06 -7.47 -1.44
C PHE A 138 -2.53 -7.83 -1.29
N ARG A 139 -3.43 -7.09 -1.98
CA ARG A 139 -4.88 -7.29 -1.88
C ARG A 139 -5.31 -8.64 -2.40
N GLN A 140 -4.80 -9.04 -3.56
CA GLN A 140 -5.15 -10.34 -4.15
C GLN A 140 -4.62 -11.51 -3.31
N ASN A 141 -3.48 -11.34 -2.66
CA ASN A 141 -2.96 -12.35 -1.75
C ASN A 141 -3.82 -12.48 -0.49
N ASP A 142 -4.28 -11.37 0.09
CA ASP A 142 -5.18 -11.35 1.24
C ASP A 142 -6.52 -12.03 0.91
N LEU A 143 -7.15 -11.69 -0.23
CA LEU A 143 -8.37 -12.31 -0.73
C LEU A 143 -8.25 -13.83 -0.90
N LYS A 144 -7.11 -14.31 -1.44
CA LYS A 144 -6.83 -15.74 -1.60
C LYS A 144 -6.73 -16.49 -0.27
N ASN A 145 -6.31 -15.80 0.78
CA ASN A 145 -6.16 -16.36 2.13
C ASN A 145 -7.37 -16.11 3.03
N GLY A 146 -8.51 -15.70 2.47
CA GLY A 146 -9.77 -15.54 3.18
C GLY A 146 -10.03 -14.15 3.74
N GLY A 147 -9.15 -13.19 3.52
CA GLY A 147 -9.36 -11.78 3.84
C GLY A 147 -10.28 -11.09 2.84
N GLN A 148 -10.53 -9.80 3.07
CA GLN A 148 -11.39 -8.96 2.23
C GLN A 148 -10.59 -8.13 1.20
N GLY A 149 -9.25 -8.16 1.27
CA GLY A 149 -8.35 -7.39 0.41
C GLY A 149 -8.25 -5.90 0.74
N ALA A 150 -9.12 -5.39 1.59
CA ALA A 150 -9.17 -4.03 2.10
C ALA A 150 -9.95 -3.98 3.41
N PRO A 151 -9.60 -3.06 4.36
CA PRO A 151 -8.36 -2.29 4.38
C PRO A 151 -7.15 -3.14 4.80
N LEU A 152 -5.93 -2.81 4.35
CA LEU A 152 -4.68 -3.48 4.75
C LEU A 152 -3.84 -2.67 5.76
N ALA A 153 -4.16 -1.39 5.94
CA ALA A 153 -3.47 -0.50 6.87
C ALA A 153 -3.63 -0.81 8.37
N PRO A 154 -4.66 -1.54 8.86
CA PRO A 154 -4.90 -1.75 10.29
C PRO A 154 -3.71 -2.37 11.05
N ILE A 155 -2.93 -3.25 10.40
CA ILE A 155 -1.72 -3.83 11.01
C ILE A 155 -0.70 -2.73 11.32
N PHE A 156 -0.48 -1.80 10.38
CA PHE A 156 0.41 -0.66 10.59
C PHE A 156 -0.19 0.34 11.59
N HIS A 157 -1.50 0.58 11.54
CA HIS A 157 -2.20 1.42 12.51
C HIS A 157 -1.99 0.91 13.94
N ASN A 158 -2.02 -0.40 14.15
CA ASN A 158 -1.75 -0.96 15.46
C ASN A 158 -0.29 -0.72 15.92
N ALA A 159 0.68 -0.85 15.04
CA ALA A 159 2.08 -0.53 15.34
C ALA A 159 2.26 0.97 15.67
N LEU A 160 1.60 1.84 14.91
CA LEU A 160 1.60 3.30 15.14
C LEU A 160 0.97 3.66 16.49
N ALA A 161 -0.22 3.12 16.81
CA ALA A 161 -0.90 3.36 18.07
C ALA A 161 -0.04 2.93 19.28
N ASN A 162 0.60 1.76 19.21
CA ASN A 162 1.48 1.29 20.28
C ASN A 162 2.76 2.15 20.43
N LYS A 163 3.28 2.70 19.34
CA LYS A 163 4.40 3.65 19.38
C LYS A 163 3.98 4.99 20.00
N ILE A 164 2.80 5.49 19.65
CA ILE A 164 2.22 6.72 20.20
C ILE A 164 1.89 6.54 21.70
N ASN A 165 1.29 5.40 22.08
CA ASN A 165 1.00 5.06 23.46
C ASN A 165 2.25 5.14 24.35
N LYS A 166 3.38 4.56 23.91
CA LYS A 166 4.64 4.65 24.66
C LYS A 166 5.13 6.08 24.92
N LYS A 167 4.75 7.00 24.03
CA LYS A 167 5.18 8.42 24.14
C LYS A 167 4.22 9.26 24.96
N PHE A 168 2.91 8.99 24.92
CA PHE A 168 1.86 9.86 25.44
C PHE A 168 1.00 9.20 26.53
N ASP A 169 1.28 7.93 26.87
CA ASP A 169 0.54 7.15 27.89
C ASP A 169 -0.98 7.16 27.66
N LEU A 170 -1.39 6.81 26.45
CA LEU A 170 -2.79 6.79 26.07
C LEU A 170 -3.45 5.47 26.46
N GLU A 171 -4.75 5.50 26.77
CA GLU A 171 -5.53 4.29 27.00
C GLU A 171 -5.96 3.64 25.69
N PHE A 172 -5.96 2.30 25.66
CA PHE A 172 -6.54 1.54 24.55
C PHE A 172 -8.03 1.26 24.76
N PRO A 173 -8.84 1.16 23.69
CA PRO A 173 -8.42 1.19 22.28
C PRO A 173 -8.13 2.60 21.79
N ILE A 174 -7.08 2.75 20.97
CA ILE A 174 -6.81 3.97 20.23
C ILE A 174 -7.47 3.85 18.87
N TYR A 175 -8.23 4.84 18.46
CA TYR A 175 -8.91 4.86 17.17
C TYR A 175 -8.14 5.71 16.16
N ILE A 176 -7.90 5.15 14.97
CA ILE A 176 -7.28 5.86 13.86
C ILE A 176 -8.30 5.99 12.74
N LEU A 177 -8.67 7.22 12.45
CA LEU A 177 -9.59 7.57 11.38
C LEU A 177 -8.79 7.91 10.12
N ASN A 178 -9.05 7.21 9.02
CA ASN A 178 -8.56 7.54 7.69
C ASN A 178 -9.72 8.14 6.88
N ILE A 179 -9.49 9.33 6.31
CA ILE A 179 -10.48 10.05 5.48
C ILE A 179 -9.89 10.23 4.10
N GLY A 180 -10.53 9.63 3.10
CA GLY A 180 -10.18 9.72 1.69
C GLY A 180 -11.42 9.68 0.83
N GLY A 181 -11.36 9.11 -0.36
CA GLY A 181 -12.54 8.83 -1.19
C GLY A 181 -13.55 7.90 -0.48
N ILE A 182 -13.05 7.05 0.39
CA ILE A 182 -13.79 6.24 1.34
C ILE A 182 -13.16 6.49 2.71
N ALA A 183 -13.98 6.72 3.74
CA ALA A 183 -13.50 6.84 5.11
C ALA A 183 -13.54 5.48 5.81
N ASN A 184 -12.53 5.18 6.62
CA ASN A 184 -12.52 4.01 7.48
C ASN A 184 -11.88 4.31 8.84
N ILE A 185 -12.27 3.56 9.87
CA ILE A 185 -11.77 3.68 11.23
C ILE A 185 -11.15 2.36 11.68
N THR A 186 -9.96 2.44 12.26
CA THR A 186 -9.28 1.29 12.86
C THR A 186 -9.32 1.40 14.37
N SER A 187 -9.85 0.39 15.05
CA SER A 187 -9.71 0.21 16.50
C SER A 187 -8.46 -0.60 16.77
N THR A 188 -7.55 -0.09 17.58
CA THR A 188 -6.26 -0.71 17.85
C THR A 188 -6.20 -1.32 19.25
N VAL A 189 -5.25 -2.23 19.46
CA VAL A 189 -5.07 -2.93 20.74
C VAL A 189 -3.62 -2.81 21.22
N ASN A 190 -3.42 -2.93 22.52
CA ASN A 190 -2.09 -3.00 23.10
C ASN A 190 -1.34 -4.26 22.61
N TRP A 191 -0.04 -4.14 22.29
CA TRP A 191 0.79 -5.28 21.85
C TRP A 191 0.77 -6.46 22.82
N GLY A 192 0.66 -6.21 24.13
CA GLY A 192 0.55 -7.27 25.14
C GLY A 192 -0.68 -8.15 24.93
N ASN A 193 -1.73 -7.62 24.31
CA ASN A 193 -3.00 -8.30 24.03
C ASN A 193 -3.17 -8.68 22.55
N PHE A 194 -2.20 -8.35 21.69
CA PHE A 194 -2.31 -8.53 20.24
C PHE A 194 -2.58 -9.99 19.83
N TRP A 195 -1.98 -10.95 20.54
CA TRP A 195 -2.17 -12.37 20.29
C TRP A 195 -3.38 -12.99 21.00
N GLN A 196 -3.99 -12.26 21.95
CA GLN A 196 -5.16 -12.70 22.69
C GLN A 196 -6.48 -12.20 22.09
N THR A 197 -6.41 -11.13 21.31
CA THR A 197 -7.55 -10.53 20.61
C THR A 197 -7.33 -10.63 19.11
N GLU A 198 -7.96 -11.61 18.48
CA GLU A 198 -7.87 -11.85 17.03
C GLU A 198 -8.46 -10.73 16.16
N LYS A 199 -8.73 -9.54 16.70
CA LYS A 199 -9.60 -8.57 16.01
C LYS A 199 -9.05 -7.15 16.09
N ILE A 200 -8.32 -6.77 15.04
CA ILE A 200 -8.23 -5.38 14.62
C ILE A 200 -9.48 -5.12 13.76
N TYR A 201 -10.38 -4.27 14.24
CA TYR A 201 -11.56 -3.91 13.46
C TYR A 201 -11.27 -2.73 12.57
N ALA A 202 -11.67 -2.82 11.31
CA ALA A 202 -11.78 -1.69 10.41
C ALA A 202 -13.22 -1.65 9.90
N TYR A 203 -13.80 -0.47 9.90
CA TYR A 203 -15.16 -0.20 9.45
C TYR A 203 -15.09 0.80 8.30
N ASP A 204 -15.76 0.45 7.19
CA ASP A 204 -16.00 1.36 6.07
C ASP A 204 -17.22 2.23 6.34
#